data_4394f303cae4edf34d136a10a3534c20
#
_entry.id   4394f303cae4edf34d136a10a3534c20
#
_cell.length_a   1.000
_cell.length_b   1.000
_cell.length_c   1.000
_cell.angle_alpha   90.00
_cell.angle_beta   90.00
_cell.angle_gamma   90.00
#
_symmetry.space_group_name_H-M   'P 1'
#
loop_
_entity.id
_entity.type
_entity.pdbx_description
1 polymer ?
#
loop_
_entity_poly.entity_id
_entity_poly.type
_entity_poly.pdbx_seq_one_letter_code
_entity_poly.pdbx_strand_id
1 'polypeptide(L)'
;MDYSFSRTMTTDLIKALENAYHAQKPHEGLIFHSDLGTQYTSTDFAKVIKKFKMTHSFSYKESPYDNACIESFHAILKKEEVNQVQYLDYKSSKLALFQYIEGWYNRKRIHGSIDYKTPQEMEDLHTRAG
;
A
#
# COMPACT_ATOMS: atom_id res chain seq x y z
N MET A 1 10.53 -20.31 -14.83
CA MET A 1 10.70 -19.50 -13.68
C MET A 1 9.44 -18.76 -13.47
N ASP A 2 8.52 -18.63 -13.10
CA ASP A 2 8.16 -19.67 -12.39
C ASP A 2 6.81 -19.47 -11.79
N TYR A 3 5.95 -20.31 -12.23
CA TYR A 3 4.60 -20.40 -11.71
C TYR A 3 4.58 -20.42 -10.17
N SER A 4 5.55 -21.09 -9.53
CA SER A 4 5.67 -21.11 -8.07
C SER A 4 6.07 -19.76 -7.49
N PHE A 5 6.96 -19.02 -8.13
CA PHE A 5 7.34 -17.66 -7.70
C PHE A 5 6.18 -16.68 -7.83
N SER A 6 5.49 -16.67 -8.98
CA SER A 6 4.30 -15.85 -9.20
C SER A 6 3.19 -16.17 -8.22
N ARG A 7 2.99 -17.45 -7.91
CA ARG A 7 1.98 -17.91 -6.95
C ARG A 7 2.32 -17.47 -5.53
N THR A 8 3.59 -17.52 -5.13
CA THR A 8 4.05 -17.04 -3.81
C THR A 8 3.86 -15.55 -3.68
N MET A 9 4.22 -14.76 -4.70
CA MET A 9 4.01 -13.32 -4.71
C MET A 9 2.53 -12.96 -4.64
N THR A 10 1.67 -13.66 -5.36
CA THR A 10 0.22 -13.45 -5.31
C THR A 10 -0.32 -13.76 -3.91
N THR A 11 0.13 -14.83 -3.27
CA THR A 11 -0.26 -15.18 -1.91
C THR A 11 0.13 -14.11 -0.89
N ASP A 12 1.36 -13.61 -0.98
CA ASP A 12 1.85 -12.55 -0.10
C ASP A 12 1.07 -11.24 -0.28
N LEU A 13 0.76 -10.92 -1.52
CA LEU A 13 -0.03 -9.74 -1.85
C LEU A 13 -1.46 -9.83 -1.31
N ILE A 14 -2.09 -10.98 -1.45
CA ILE A 14 -3.42 -11.24 -0.89
C ILE A 14 -3.39 -11.11 0.64
N LYS A 15 -2.38 -11.67 1.28
CA LYS A 15 -2.22 -11.55 2.74
C LYS A 15 -2.06 -10.11 3.19
N ALA A 16 -1.28 -9.31 2.45
CA ALA A 16 -1.12 -7.89 2.74
C ALA A 16 -2.45 -7.14 2.63
N LEU A 17 -3.23 -7.42 1.58
CA LEU A 17 -4.55 -6.83 1.40
C LEU A 17 -5.53 -7.23 2.52
N GLU A 18 -5.54 -8.50 2.90
CA GLU A 18 -6.38 -8.98 4.00
C GLU A 18 -6.02 -8.31 5.32
N ASN A 19 -4.73 -8.19 5.63
CA ASN A 19 -4.25 -7.51 6.83
C ASN A 19 -4.69 -6.04 6.85
N ALA A 20 -4.54 -5.34 5.73
CA ALA A 20 -4.96 -3.95 5.60
C ALA A 20 -6.47 -3.80 5.77
N TYR A 21 -7.25 -4.68 5.15
CA TYR A 21 -8.71 -4.67 5.27
C TYR A 21 -9.17 -4.86 6.72
N HIS A 22 -8.59 -5.83 7.43
CA HIS A 22 -8.95 -6.10 8.82
C HIS A 22 -8.51 -4.99 9.78
N ALA A 23 -7.39 -4.34 9.48
CA ALA A 23 -6.89 -3.21 10.29
C ALA A 23 -7.73 -1.95 10.11
N GLN A 24 -8.11 -1.63 8.87
CA GLN A 24 -8.81 -0.38 8.53
C GLN A 24 -10.33 -0.49 8.56
N LYS A 25 -10.87 -1.69 8.41
CA LYS A 25 -12.32 -1.95 8.39
C LYS A 25 -13.09 -0.97 7.50
N PRO A 26 -12.74 -0.88 6.20
CA PRO A 26 -13.34 0.09 5.30
C PRO A 26 -14.80 -0.24 5.02
N HIS A 27 -15.56 0.79 4.63
CA HIS A 27 -16.92 0.60 4.12
C HIS A 27 -16.92 -0.15 2.78
N GLU A 28 -18.05 -0.75 2.44
CA GLU A 28 -18.25 -1.39 1.12
C GLU A 28 -18.01 -0.40 -0.01
N GLY A 29 -17.49 -0.89 -1.13
CA GLY A 29 -17.23 -0.06 -2.30
C GLY A 29 -15.89 0.68 -2.28
N LEU A 30 -15.00 0.36 -1.34
CA LEU A 30 -13.64 0.90 -1.37
C LEU A 30 -12.99 0.59 -2.72
N ILE A 31 -12.39 1.59 -3.33
CA ILE A 31 -11.67 1.42 -4.59
C ILE A 31 -10.23 0.96 -4.28
N PHE A 32 -9.86 -0.20 -4.80
CA PHE A 32 -8.49 -0.68 -4.79
C PHE A 32 -7.88 -0.41 -6.17
N HIS A 33 -6.84 0.40 -6.21
CA HIS A 33 -6.15 0.77 -7.45
C HIS A 33 -4.81 0.05 -7.57
N SER A 34 -4.54 -0.53 -8.74
CA SER A 34 -3.26 -1.17 -9.03
C SER A 34 -2.87 -0.99 -10.50
N ASP A 35 -1.64 -1.39 -10.84
CA ASP A 35 -1.26 -1.58 -12.23
C ASP A 35 -1.84 -2.91 -12.76
N LEU A 36 -1.49 -3.26 -14.01
CA LEU A 36 -1.91 -4.49 -14.67
C LEU A 36 -0.94 -5.65 -14.44
N GLY A 37 -0.16 -5.61 -13.36
CA GLY A 37 0.73 -6.71 -13.00
C GLY A 37 -0.02 -8.03 -12.86
N THR A 38 0.63 -9.14 -13.22
CA THR A 38 0.01 -10.47 -13.25
C THR A 38 -0.55 -10.89 -11.88
N GLN A 39 0.05 -10.45 -10.78
CA GLN A 39 -0.42 -10.72 -9.44
C GLN A 39 -1.80 -10.10 -9.20
N TYR A 40 -1.97 -8.85 -9.63
CA TYR A 40 -3.22 -8.10 -9.46
C TYR A 40 -4.33 -8.54 -10.40
N THR A 41 -3.99 -9.13 -11.55
CA THR A 41 -4.96 -9.63 -12.52
C THR A 41 -5.28 -11.11 -12.36
N SER A 42 -4.69 -11.76 -11.35
CA SER A 42 -4.93 -13.18 -11.07
C SER A 42 -6.37 -13.44 -10.61
N THR A 43 -6.84 -14.65 -10.87
CA THR A 43 -8.16 -15.12 -10.43
C THR A 43 -8.28 -15.12 -8.90
N ASP A 44 -7.22 -15.53 -8.20
CA ASP A 44 -7.20 -15.57 -6.74
C ASP A 44 -7.33 -14.17 -6.13
N PHE A 45 -6.64 -13.19 -6.71
CA PHE A 45 -6.75 -11.81 -6.27
C PHE A 45 -8.15 -11.24 -6.51
N ALA A 46 -8.73 -11.52 -7.68
CA ALA A 46 -10.09 -11.10 -8.01
C ALA A 46 -11.14 -11.66 -7.04
N LYS A 47 -10.97 -12.88 -6.58
CA LYS A 47 -11.84 -13.49 -5.57
C LYS A 47 -11.80 -12.75 -4.24
N VAL A 48 -10.62 -12.31 -3.79
CA VAL A 48 -10.47 -11.55 -2.54
C VAL A 48 -11.08 -10.16 -2.66
N ILE A 49 -10.86 -9.48 -3.78
CA ILE A 49 -11.48 -8.18 -4.07
C ILE A 49 -13.01 -8.29 -4.00
N LYS A 50 -13.58 -9.32 -4.60
CA LYS A 50 -15.03 -9.58 -4.56
C LYS A 50 -15.52 -9.91 -3.16
N LYS A 51 -14.77 -10.74 -2.42
CA LYS A 51 -15.09 -11.11 -1.04
C LYS A 51 -15.22 -9.89 -0.13
N PHE A 52 -14.34 -8.92 -0.28
CA PHE A 52 -14.34 -7.69 0.50
C PHE A 52 -15.23 -6.58 -0.10
N LYS A 53 -15.95 -6.88 -1.16
CA LYS A 53 -16.86 -5.94 -1.84
C LYS A 53 -16.16 -4.64 -2.25
N MET A 54 -14.92 -4.77 -2.69
CA MET A 54 -14.13 -3.66 -3.25
C MET A 54 -14.34 -3.54 -4.73
N THR A 55 -14.06 -2.36 -5.27
CA THR A 55 -13.99 -2.11 -6.71
C THR A 55 -12.52 -2.05 -7.13
N HIS A 56 -12.11 -2.90 -8.07
CA HIS A 56 -10.75 -2.88 -8.58
C HIS A 56 -10.62 -1.91 -9.74
N SER A 57 -9.77 -0.91 -9.58
CA SER A 57 -9.40 0.06 -10.61
C SER A 57 -7.99 -0.25 -11.10
N PHE A 58 -7.76 -0.20 -12.40
CA PHE A 58 -6.47 -0.48 -13.01
C PHE A 58 -5.89 0.74 -13.70
N SER A 59 -4.57 0.91 -13.60
CA SER A 59 -3.84 1.89 -14.40
C SER A 59 -3.76 1.42 -15.85
N TYR A 60 -3.93 2.35 -16.79
CA TYR A 60 -3.62 2.07 -18.17
C TYR A 60 -2.13 1.88 -18.37
N LYS A 61 -1.74 0.96 -19.26
CA LYS A 61 -0.35 0.57 -19.51
C LYS A 61 0.57 1.75 -19.87
N GLU A 62 0.03 2.80 -20.47
CA GLU A 62 0.77 3.98 -20.94
C GLU A 62 0.47 5.25 -20.14
N SER A 63 -0.10 5.11 -18.94
CA SER A 63 -0.47 6.26 -18.12
C SER A 63 0.30 6.25 -16.79
N PRO A 64 1.52 6.82 -16.76
CA PRO A 64 2.36 6.80 -15.56
C PRO A 64 1.76 7.60 -14.40
N TYR A 65 0.91 8.56 -14.68
CA TYR A 65 0.28 9.39 -13.64
C TYR A 65 -0.72 8.63 -12.77
N ASP A 66 -1.28 7.53 -13.27
CA ASP A 66 -2.26 6.74 -12.54
C ASP A 66 -1.67 6.10 -11.26
N ASN A 67 -0.35 5.89 -11.23
CA ASN A 67 0.36 5.32 -10.08
C ASN A 67 1.26 6.33 -9.36
N ALA A 68 1.14 7.61 -9.64
CA ALA A 68 2.04 8.64 -9.12
C ALA A 68 2.07 8.68 -7.57
N CYS A 69 0.95 8.46 -6.91
CA CYS A 69 0.88 8.48 -5.45
C CYS A 69 1.73 7.38 -4.81
N ILE A 70 1.61 6.14 -5.27
CA ILE A 70 2.39 5.03 -4.73
C ILE A 70 3.87 5.12 -5.12
N GLU A 71 4.17 5.59 -6.31
CA GLU A 71 5.55 5.83 -6.74
C GLU A 71 6.22 6.91 -5.90
N SER A 72 5.51 7.99 -5.59
CA SER A 72 5.98 9.04 -4.70
C SER A 72 6.26 8.50 -3.29
N PHE A 73 5.38 7.69 -2.76
CA PHE A 73 5.59 7.04 -1.47
C PHE A 73 6.85 6.16 -1.47
N HIS A 74 7.03 5.33 -2.49
CA HIS A 74 8.22 4.49 -2.60
C HIS A 74 9.51 5.31 -2.71
N ALA A 75 9.50 6.40 -3.46
CA ALA A 75 10.65 7.29 -3.59
C ALA A 75 11.03 7.92 -2.23
N ILE A 76 10.06 8.38 -1.48
CA ILE A 76 10.26 8.95 -0.14
C ILE A 76 10.78 7.88 0.83
N LEU A 77 10.18 6.70 0.85
CA LEU A 77 10.60 5.57 1.69
C LEU A 77 12.05 5.20 1.42
N LYS A 78 12.44 5.09 0.16
CA LYS A 78 13.83 4.79 -0.24
C LYS A 78 14.79 5.89 0.20
N LYS A 79 14.44 7.14 -0.02
CA LYS A 79 15.29 8.29 0.30
C LYS A 79 15.46 8.47 1.80
N GLU A 80 14.40 8.40 2.57
CA GLU A 80 14.41 8.73 3.99
C GLU A 80 14.80 7.56 4.89
N GLU A 81 14.56 6.33 4.47
CA GLU A 81 14.84 5.14 5.28
C GLU A 81 15.76 4.14 4.58
N VAL A 82 15.34 3.51 3.50
CA VAL A 82 16.02 2.34 2.92
C VAL A 82 17.45 2.65 2.49
N ASN A 83 17.70 3.81 1.88
CA ASN A 83 19.02 4.22 1.42
C ASN A 83 19.93 4.75 2.53
N GLN A 84 19.37 5.02 3.72
CA GLN A 84 20.10 5.57 4.86
C GLN A 84 20.57 4.51 5.86
N VAL A 85 19.99 3.31 5.80
CA VAL A 85 20.20 2.26 6.79
C VAL A 85 20.62 0.96 6.13
N GLN A 86 21.53 0.24 6.75
CA GLN A 86 21.87 -1.13 6.38
C GLN A 86 21.26 -2.07 7.38
N TYR A 87 20.36 -2.94 6.93
CA TYR A 87 19.65 -3.87 7.80
C TYR A 87 20.47 -5.14 8.02
N LEU A 88 20.48 -5.64 9.27
CA LEU A 88 21.21 -6.86 9.64
C LEU A 88 20.55 -8.13 9.05
N ASP A 89 19.21 -8.17 9.06
CA ASP A 89 18.43 -9.31 8.59
C ASP A 89 17.02 -8.88 8.19
N TYR A 90 16.22 -9.83 7.73
CA TYR A 90 14.82 -9.59 7.34
C TYR A 90 13.96 -9.08 8.50
N LYS A 91 14.13 -9.67 9.69
CA LYS A 91 13.37 -9.29 10.89
C LYS A 91 13.64 -7.85 11.30
N SER A 92 14.91 -7.45 11.29
CA SER A 92 15.33 -6.07 11.60
C SER A 92 14.80 -5.08 10.58
N SER A 93 14.84 -5.42 9.28
CA SER A 93 14.32 -4.56 8.23
C SER A 93 12.80 -4.38 8.35
N LYS A 94 12.08 -5.44 8.63
CA LYS A 94 10.63 -5.40 8.82
C LYS A 94 10.23 -4.49 9.97
N LEU A 95 10.91 -4.60 11.10
CA LEU A 95 10.66 -3.75 12.27
C LEU A 95 10.99 -2.29 11.98
N ALA A 96 12.13 -2.02 11.35
CA ALA A 96 12.55 -0.66 11.01
C ALA A 96 11.57 0.01 10.03
N LEU A 97 11.13 -0.71 9.01
CA LEU A 97 10.14 -0.20 8.04
C LEU A 97 8.77 0.04 8.71
N PHE A 98 8.35 -0.85 9.59
CA PHE A 98 7.13 -0.65 10.37
C PHE A 98 7.21 0.62 11.23
N GLN A 99 8.30 0.81 11.95
CA GLN A 99 8.52 1.99 12.78
C GLN A 99 8.57 3.28 11.94
N TYR A 100 9.20 3.24 10.77
CA TYR A 100 9.23 4.38 9.86
C TYR A 100 7.84 4.72 9.35
N ILE A 101 7.09 3.75 8.84
CA ILE A 101 5.78 3.98 8.26
C ILE A 101 4.76 4.41 9.31
N GLU A 102 4.62 3.64 10.37
CA GLU A 102 3.59 3.89 11.39
C GLU A 102 3.98 4.99 12.38
N GLY A 103 5.24 5.03 12.80
CA GLY A 103 5.69 5.98 13.81
C GLY A 103 6.06 7.35 13.26
N TRP A 104 6.62 7.39 12.07
CA TRP A 104 7.10 8.65 11.46
C TRP A 104 6.22 9.11 10.30
N TYR A 105 6.15 8.33 9.23
CA TYR A 105 5.49 8.75 7.99
C TYR A 105 4.01 9.10 8.22
N ASN A 106 3.26 8.22 8.83
CA ASN A 106 1.83 8.42 9.04
C ASN A 106 1.51 9.42 10.14
N ARG A 107 2.32 9.52 11.19
CA ARG A 107 1.96 10.27 12.40
C ARG A 107 2.72 11.58 12.60
N LYS A 108 3.90 11.72 12.02
CA LYS A 108 4.77 12.89 12.26
C LYS A 108 5.18 13.62 10.99
N ARG A 109 5.29 12.91 9.86
CA ARG A 109 5.73 13.54 8.61
C ARG A 109 4.61 14.37 8.02
N ILE A 110 4.86 15.67 7.87
CA ILE A 110 3.92 16.58 7.21
C ILE A 110 4.10 16.54 5.69
N HIS A 111 3.03 16.82 4.96
CA HIS A 111 3.02 16.80 3.50
C HIS A 111 2.35 18.06 2.95
N GLY A 112 3.06 18.78 2.08
CA GLY A 112 2.55 20.01 1.48
C GLY A 112 1.28 19.82 0.67
N SER A 113 1.13 18.67 0.01
CA SER A 113 -0.05 18.37 -0.80
C SER A 113 -1.36 18.19 -0.02
N ILE A 114 -1.26 18.03 1.29
CA ILE A 114 -2.41 17.92 2.21
C ILE A 114 -2.39 18.99 3.30
N ASP A 115 -2.04 20.20 2.92
CA ASP A 115 -1.97 21.37 3.81
C ASP A 115 -1.05 21.17 5.02
N TYR A 116 0.09 20.53 4.80
CA TYR A 116 1.10 20.26 5.83
C TYR A 116 0.59 19.43 7.02
N LYS A 117 -0.46 18.65 6.79
CA LYS A 117 -0.92 17.64 7.73
C LYS A 117 -0.15 16.34 7.57
N THR A 118 -0.22 15.50 8.60
CA THR A 118 0.24 14.12 8.47
C THR A 118 -0.84 13.26 7.82
N PRO A 119 -0.48 12.10 7.23
CA PRO A 119 -1.48 11.16 6.74
C PRO A 119 -2.52 10.76 7.78
N GLN A 120 -2.10 10.55 9.03
CA GLN A 120 -3.03 10.19 10.12
C GLN A 120 -4.02 11.32 10.43
N GLU A 121 -3.56 12.56 10.47
CA GLU A 121 -4.45 13.71 10.66
C GLU A 121 -5.49 13.83 9.56
N MET A 122 -5.08 13.56 8.32
CA MET A 122 -5.98 13.59 7.18
C MET A 122 -7.03 12.47 7.23
N GLU A 123 -6.60 11.27 7.62
CA GLU A 123 -7.50 10.13 7.84
C GLU A 123 -8.51 10.42 8.95
N ASP A 124 -8.06 10.97 10.07
CA ASP A 124 -8.91 11.34 11.20
C ASP A 124 -9.99 12.38 10.81
N LEU A 125 -9.61 13.36 10.00
CA LEU A 125 -10.56 14.34 9.46
C LEU A 125 -11.63 13.70 8.60
N HIS A 126 -11.25 12.76 7.74
CA HIS A 126 -12.17 12.02 6.87
C HIS A 126 -13.13 11.14 7.67
N THR A 127 -12.63 10.48 8.69
CA THR A 127 -13.43 9.61 9.56
C THR A 127 -14.44 10.41 10.37
N ARG A 128 -14.07 11.61 10.82
CA ARG A 128 -14.99 12.50 11.56
C ARG A 128 -16.05 13.14 10.68
N ALA A 129 -15.74 13.37 9.41
CA ALA A 129 -16.68 13.96 8.44
C ALA A 129 -17.69 12.97 7.88
N GLY A 130 -17.39 11.67 7.99
CA GLY A 130 -18.28 10.59 7.60
C GLY A 130 -19.03 10.04 8.78
#